data_cd3b5995a11d53f630e0eff545dd2f0a
#
_entry.id   cd3b5995a11d53f630e0eff545dd2f0a
#
_cell.length_a   1.000
_cell.length_b   1.000
_cell.length_c   1.000
_cell.angle_alpha   90.00
_cell.angle_beta   90.00
_cell.angle_gamma   90.00
#
_symmetry.space_group_name_H-M   'P 1'
#
loop_
_entity.id
_entity.type
_entity.pdbx_description
1 polymer ?
#
loop_
_entity_poly.entity_id
_entity_poly.type
_entity_poly.pdbx_seq_one_letter_code
_entity_poly.pdbx_strand_id
1 'polypeptide(L)'
;MPXXLASGGWARDQSDAFARYLDRDKPAYVPRQRLSPAGAIELIHQAGGVAVLAHPKLIGRDQVIRELAAEGLDGIEVYHVCHDWQDVAKYKQLARKFGLLLTGGSDCHGPAGKGEVLLGKILTPIECLIQLQERAREYRC
;
A
#
# COMPACT_ATOMS: atom_id res chain seq x y z
N MET A 1 0.23 -18.18 7.45
CA MET A 1 -0.61 -19.39 7.29
C MET A 1 -0.35 -20.14 5.97
N PRO A 2 -0.47 -19.56 4.78
CA PRO A 2 -0.21 -20.34 3.54
C PRO A 2 1.19 -20.97 3.45
N UNK A 3 2.02 -20.51 3.92
CA UNK A 3 3.28 -20.96 4.01
C UNK A 3 3.43 -22.15 4.81
N UNK A 4 2.71 -22.22 5.74
CA UNK A 4 2.62 -23.26 6.59
C UNK A 4 2.05 -24.44 6.01
N LEU A 5 0.97 -24.23 5.29
CA LEU A 5 0.31 -25.33 4.60
C LEU A 5 1.20 -25.97 3.52
N ALA A 6 1.92 -25.11 2.79
CA ALA A 6 2.80 -25.63 1.73
C ALA A 6 4.00 -26.41 2.31
N SER A 7 4.66 -25.86 3.32
CA SER A 7 5.82 -26.53 3.93
C SER A 7 5.42 -27.81 4.69
N GLY A 8 4.17 -27.87 5.16
CA GLY A 8 3.63 -29.07 5.83
C GLY A 8 3.11 -30.14 4.87
N GLY A 9 3.22 -29.92 3.56
CA GLY A 9 2.78 -30.87 2.55
C GLY A 9 1.27 -30.94 2.32
N TRP A 10 0.51 -30.01 2.94
CA TRP A 10 -0.95 -29.96 2.77
C TRP A 10 -1.34 -29.27 1.47
N ALA A 11 -0.44 -28.45 0.91
CA ALA A 11 -0.63 -27.74 -0.36
C ALA A 11 0.68 -27.74 -1.13
N ARG A 12 0.59 -27.67 -2.47
CA ARG A 12 1.77 -27.66 -3.34
C ARG A 12 2.57 -26.36 -3.21
N ASP A 13 1.82 -25.25 -3.06
CA ASP A 13 2.38 -23.90 -2.93
C ASP A 13 1.34 -23.00 -2.26
N GLN A 14 1.66 -21.71 -2.13
CA GLN A 14 0.75 -20.77 -1.49
C GLN A 14 -0.56 -20.59 -2.26
N SER A 15 -0.51 -20.58 -3.59
CA SER A 15 -1.71 -20.43 -4.43
C SER A 15 -2.67 -21.61 -4.22
N ASP A 16 -2.13 -22.84 -4.19
CA ASP A 16 -2.89 -24.04 -3.93
C ASP A 16 -3.47 -24.03 -2.51
N ALA A 17 -2.72 -23.49 -1.53
CA ALA A 17 -3.22 -23.34 -0.15
C ALA A 17 -4.44 -22.43 -0.08
N PHE A 18 -4.41 -21.30 -0.79
CA PHE A 18 -5.57 -20.40 -0.86
C PHE A 18 -6.74 -21.10 -1.55
N ALA A 19 -6.53 -21.64 -2.75
CA ALA A 19 -7.60 -22.26 -3.54
C ALA A 19 -8.31 -23.40 -2.82
N ARG A 20 -7.57 -24.21 -2.04
CA ARG A 20 -8.12 -25.38 -1.37
C ARG A 20 -8.63 -25.13 0.04
N TYR A 21 -8.01 -24.19 0.77
CA TYR A 21 -8.27 -24.09 2.21
C TYR A 21 -8.64 -22.69 2.71
N LEU A 22 -8.05 -21.61 2.16
CA LEU A 22 -8.07 -20.30 2.81
C LEU A 22 -8.96 -19.26 2.13
N ASP A 23 -9.30 -19.42 0.86
CA ASP A 23 -10.18 -18.49 0.15
C ASP A 23 -11.60 -18.53 0.71
N ARG A 24 -12.41 -17.54 0.37
CA ARG A 24 -13.82 -17.45 0.79
C ARG A 24 -14.52 -18.80 0.50
N ASP A 25 -15.29 -19.27 1.46
CA ASP A 25 -16.07 -20.50 1.39
C ASP A 25 -15.24 -21.79 1.40
N LYS A 26 -13.94 -21.70 1.77
CA LYS A 26 -13.08 -22.88 1.94
C LYS A 26 -13.02 -23.29 3.41
N PRO A 27 -12.64 -24.57 3.70
CA PRO A 27 -12.76 -25.14 5.05
C PRO A 27 -12.02 -24.41 6.17
N ALA A 28 -10.91 -23.73 5.85
CA ALA A 28 -10.13 -22.97 6.83
C ALA A 28 -10.25 -21.46 6.63
N TYR A 29 -11.28 -21.01 5.92
CA TYR A 29 -11.53 -19.57 5.75
C TYR A 29 -11.95 -18.96 7.09
N VAL A 30 -11.26 -17.89 7.48
CA VAL A 30 -11.64 -17.08 8.64
C VAL A 30 -11.92 -15.68 8.15
N PRO A 31 -13.13 -15.16 8.36
CA PRO A 31 -13.44 -13.78 7.97
C PRO A 31 -12.50 -12.80 8.68
N ARG A 32 -11.88 -11.92 7.92
CA ARG A 32 -11.04 -10.88 8.51
C ARG A 32 -11.94 -9.81 9.13
N GLN A 33 -11.63 -9.42 10.34
CA GLN A 33 -12.15 -8.18 10.87
C GLN A 33 -11.47 -7.06 10.08
N ARG A 34 -12.28 -6.34 9.31
CA ARG A 34 -11.78 -5.28 8.43
C ARG A 34 -11.84 -3.95 9.18
N LEU A 35 -10.68 -3.34 9.35
CA LEU A 35 -10.63 -1.96 9.76
C LEU A 35 -11.17 -1.10 8.61
N SER A 36 -11.97 -0.11 8.91
CA SER A 36 -12.38 0.86 7.89
C SER A 36 -11.15 1.69 7.46
N PRO A 37 -11.14 2.28 6.27
CA PRO A 37 -10.03 3.15 5.89
C PRO A 37 -9.80 4.28 6.90
N ALA A 38 -10.86 4.94 7.38
CA ALA A 38 -10.76 5.97 8.41
C ALA A 38 -10.13 5.42 9.69
N GLY A 39 -10.58 4.24 10.14
CA GLY A 39 -10.01 3.61 11.34
C GLY A 39 -8.54 3.23 11.17
N ALA A 40 -8.14 2.82 9.94
CA ALA A 40 -6.74 2.52 9.65
C ALA A 40 -5.89 3.79 9.69
N ILE A 41 -6.37 4.89 9.09
CA ILE A 41 -5.70 6.20 9.11
C ILE A 41 -5.53 6.66 10.56
N GLU A 42 -6.60 6.62 11.33
CA GLU A 42 -6.57 7.02 12.75
C GLU A 42 -5.56 6.20 13.55
N LEU A 43 -5.55 4.89 13.36
CA LEU A 43 -4.61 4.01 14.07
C LEU A 43 -3.15 4.33 13.71
N ILE A 44 -2.88 4.62 12.43
CA ILE A 44 -1.55 5.03 11.98
C ILE A 44 -1.13 6.34 12.68
N HIS A 45 -2.02 7.33 12.73
CA HIS A 45 -1.76 8.61 13.40
C HIS A 45 -1.52 8.42 14.89
N GLN A 46 -2.34 7.61 15.57
CA GLN A 46 -2.15 7.30 17.00
C GLN A 46 -0.80 6.65 17.28
N ALA A 47 -0.26 5.91 16.30
CA ALA A 47 1.06 5.30 16.41
C ALA A 47 2.20 6.28 16.03
N GLY A 48 1.89 7.55 15.74
CA GLY A 48 2.89 8.56 15.33
C GLY A 48 3.34 8.38 13.87
N GLY A 49 2.53 7.69 13.06
CA GLY A 49 2.85 7.41 11.66
C GLY A 49 2.13 8.33 10.68
N VAL A 50 2.51 8.23 9.42
CA VAL A 50 1.93 9.00 8.30
C VAL A 50 1.18 8.03 7.41
N ALA A 51 -0.11 8.28 7.19
CA ALA A 51 -0.98 7.39 6.41
C ALA A 51 -0.85 7.70 4.92
N VAL A 52 -0.37 6.72 4.14
CA VAL A 52 -0.13 6.90 2.70
C VAL A 52 -0.85 5.82 1.90
N LEU A 53 -1.55 6.23 0.84
CA LEU A 53 -2.20 5.29 -0.09
C LEU A 53 -1.16 4.74 -1.07
N ALA A 54 -0.91 3.44 -0.99
CA ALA A 54 0.04 2.74 -1.87
C ALA A 54 -0.57 2.50 -3.26
N HIS A 55 0.28 2.51 -4.29
CA HIS A 55 0.00 2.12 -5.70
C HIS A 55 -1.44 2.39 -6.16
N PRO A 56 -1.91 3.66 -6.15
CA PRO A 56 -3.32 3.98 -6.43
C PRO A 56 -3.82 3.52 -7.80
N LYS A 57 -2.94 3.38 -8.79
CA LYS A 57 -3.30 2.86 -10.13
C LYS A 57 -3.94 1.47 -10.03
N LEU A 58 -3.45 0.62 -9.12
CA LEU A 58 -3.95 -0.76 -9.01
C LEU A 58 -5.36 -0.82 -8.42
N ILE A 59 -5.83 0.25 -7.78
CA ILE A 59 -7.21 0.35 -7.28
C ILE A 59 -8.18 0.57 -8.44
N GLY A 60 -7.74 1.29 -9.50
CA GLY A 60 -8.55 1.55 -10.69
C GLY A 60 -9.70 2.54 -10.47
N ARG A 61 -9.70 3.28 -9.36
CA ARG A 61 -10.76 4.21 -8.99
C ARG A 61 -10.19 5.42 -8.26
N ASP A 62 -9.87 6.46 -9.02
CA ASP A 62 -9.21 7.67 -8.47
C ASP A 62 -10.07 8.43 -7.46
N GLN A 63 -11.40 8.25 -7.49
CA GLN A 63 -12.30 8.88 -6.52
C GLN A 63 -11.94 8.49 -5.09
N VAL A 64 -11.39 7.30 -4.88
CA VAL A 64 -10.94 6.83 -3.57
C VAL A 64 -9.93 7.79 -2.92
N ILE A 65 -9.09 8.47 -3.74
CA ILE A 65 -8.09 9.41 -3.22
C ILE A 65 -8.80 10.59 -2.52
N ARG A 66 -9.87 11.11 -3.15
CA ARG A 66 -10.66 12.19 -2.56
C ARG A 66 -11.35 11.74 -1.27
N GLU A 67 -11.93 10.53 -1.30
CA GLU A 67 -12.63 9.96 -0.14
C GLU A 67 -11.66 9.82 1.04
N LEU A 68 -10.48 9.22 0.81
CA LEU A 68 -9.47 9.03 1.86
C LEU A 68 -8.86 10.35 2.34
N ALA A 69 -8.66 11.32 1.45
CA ALA A 69 -8.18 12.65 1.84
C ALA A 69 -9.15 13.30 2.83
N ALA A 70 -10.47 13.14 2.61
CA ALA A 70 -11.49 13.65 3.55
C ALA A 70 -11.47 12.91 4.90
N GLU A 71 -10.93 11.68 4.93
CA GLU A 71 -10.78 10.87 6.14
C GLU A 71 -9.42 11.11 6.84
N GLY A 72 -8.59 12.03 6.33
CA GLY A 72 -7.31 12.36 6.96
C GLY A 72 -6.08 11.71 6.36
N LEU A 73 -6.18 11.12 5.16
CA LEU A 73 -5.01 10.56 4.49
C LEU A 73 -3.93 11.63 4.31
N ASP A 74 -2.68 11.32 4.61
CA ASP A 74 -1.57 12.28 4.51
C ASP A 74 -0.92 12.32 3.14
N GLY A 75 -0.85 11.19 2.44
CA GLY A 75 -0.10 11.15 1.20
C GLY A 75 -0.53 10.03 0.26
N ILE A 76 0.01 10.08 -0.96
CA ILE A 76 -0.18 9.03 -1.95
C ILE A 76 1.14 8.65 -2.59
N GLU A 77 1.27 7.38 -2.96
CA GLU A 77 2.43 6.91 -3.70
C GLU A 77 2.29 7.32 -5.16
N VAL A 78 3.21 8.18 -5.60
CA VAL A 78 3.22 8.74 -6.95
C VAL A 78 4.27 8.04 -7.82
N TYR A 79 5.44 7.78 -7.25
CA TYR A 79 6.54 7.18 -7.99
C TYR A 79 6.54 5.67 -7.71
N HIS A 80 6.01 4.89 -8.67
CA HIS A 80 5.85 3.44 -8.49
C HIS A 80 6.17 2.72 -9.79
N VAL A 81 6.63 1.48 -9.70
CA VAL A 81 7.05 0.70 -10.88
C VAL A 81 5.93 0.51 -11.91
N CYS A 82 4.66 0.48 -11.48
CA CYS A 82 3.53 0.32 -12.40
C CYS A 82 2.97 1.68 -12.91
N HIS A 83 3.54 2.81 -12.48
CA HIS A 83 3.11 4.14 -12.91
C HIS A 83 3.96 4.63 -14.08
N ASP A 84 3.33 4.93 -15.19
CA ASP A 84 4.00 5.60 -16.29
C ASP A 84 4.03 7.12 -16.06
N TRP A 85 4.58 7.88 -17.02
CA TRP A 85 4.72 9.33 -16.86
C TRP A 85 3.37 10.05 -16.75
N GLN A 86 2.31 9.51 -17.39
CA GLN A 86 0.95 10.08 -17.31
C GLN A 86 0.35 9.83 -15.92
N ASP A 87 0.56 8.63 -15.35
CA ASP A 87 0.14 8.32 -13.99
C ASP A 87 0.83 9.23 -12.98
N VAL A 88 2.15 9.41 -13.12
CA VAL A 88 2.91 10.29 -12.24
C VAL A 88 2.36 11.72 -12.31
N ALA A 89 2.11 12.24 -13.52
CA ALA A 89 1.55 13.59 -13.70
C ALA A 89 0.17 13.70 -13.05
N LYS A 90 -0.68 12.70 -13.30
CA LYS A 90 -2.04 12.64 -12.75
C LYS A 90 -2.02 12.63 -11.22
N TYR A 91 -1.23 11.73 -10.61
CA TYR A 91 -1.20 11.61 -9.15
C TYR A 91 -0.55 12.80 -8.47
N LYS A 92 0.42 13.47 -9.11
CA LYS A 92 0.94 14.76 -8.63
C LYS A 92 -0.17 15.83 -8.60
N GLN A 93 -0.99 15.87 -9.64
CA GLN A 93 -2.10 16.82 -9.72
C GLN A 93 -3.14 16.55 -8.63
N LEU A 94 -3.50 15.27 -8.42
CA LEU A 94 -4.44 14.89 -7.37
C LEU A 94 -3.89 15.18 -5.98
N ALA A 95 -2.61 14.87 -5.75
CA ALA A 95 -1.96 15.19 -4.48
C ALA A 95 -2.01 16.69 -4.18
N ARG A 96 -1.66 17.53 -5.18
CA ARG A 96 -1.73 18.98 -5.02
C ARG A 96 -3.17 19.45 -4.73
N LYS A 97 -4.14 18.87 -5.45
CA LYS A 97 -5.56 19.25 -5.29
C LYS A 97 -6.09 18.95 -3.89
N PHE A 98 -5.63 17.86 -3.27
CA PHE A 98 -6.14 17.41 -1.97
C PHE A 98 -5.17 17.64 -0.80
N GLY A 99 -4.05 18.35 -1.04
CA GLY A 99 -3.08 18.66 0.01
C GLY A 99 -2.30 17.44 0.51
N LEU A 100 -2.08 16.44 -0.36
CA LEU A 100 -1.43 15.18 0.02
C LEU A 100 0.07 15.21 -0.28
N LEU A 101 0.85 14.56 0.57
CA LEU A 101 2.28 14.36 0.38
C LEU A 101 2.53 13.35 -0.76
N LEU A 102 3.69 13.49 -1.41
CA LEU A 102 4.11 12.55 -2.45
C LEU A 102 5.06 11.52 -1.86
N THR A 103 4.89 10.26 -2.26
CA THR A 103 5.82 9.20 -1.90
C THR A 103 6.16 8.35 -3.12
N GLY A 104 7.03 7.38 -2.92
CA GLY A 104 7.33 6.41 -3.97
C GLY A 104 8.15 5.24 -3.47
N GLY A 105 8.11 4.18 -4.25
CA GLY A 105 8.85 2.96 -3.99
C GLY A 105 8.71 1.98 -5.14
N SER A 106 9.56 0.96 -5.13
CA SER A 106 9.58 -0.06 -6.18
C SER A 106 8.61 -1.22 -5.92
N ASP A 107 8.00 -1.27 -4.73
CA ASP A 107 7.17 -2.38 -4.28
C ASP A 107 7.91 -3.73 -4.37
N CYS A 108 9.21 -3.71 -4.08
CA CYS A 108 10.07 -4.89 -4.21
C CYS A 108 9.77 -5.92 -3.13
N HIS A 109 9.40 -7.13 -3.54
CA HIS A 109 9.06 -8.25 -2.65
C HIS A 109 10.22 -9.24 -2.49
N GLY A 110 11.43 -8.82 -2.85
CA GLY A 110 12.63 -9.63 -2.73
C GLY A 110 12.74 -10.70 -3.82
N PRO A 111 13.79 -11.53 -3.75
CA PRO A 111 14.04 -12.53 -4.80
C PRO A 111 13.00 -13.65 -4.84
N ALA A 112 12.22 -13.83 -3.77
CA ALA A 112 11.15 -14.84 -3.74
C ALA A 112 9.86 -14.34 -4.41
N GLY A 113 9.77 -13.06 -4.73
CA GLY A 113 8.67 -12.50 -5.52
C GLY A 113 8.75 -12.99 -6.96
N LYS A 114 7.61 -13.04 -7.63
CA LYS A 114 7.57 -13.44 -9.03
C LYS A 114 8.10 -12.31 -9.92
N GLY A 115 9.28 -12.47 -10.47
CA GLY A 115 9.82 -11.54 -11.43
C GLY A 115 11.15 -10.91 -11.06
N GLU A 116 11.45 -9.81 -11.72
CA GLU A 116 12.71 -9.08 -11.56
C GLU A 116 12.79 -8.40 -10.19
N VAL A 117 14.00 -8.36 -9.62
CA VAL A 117 14.25 -7.59 -8.40
C VAL A 117 14.14 -6.10 -8.74
N LEU A 118 13.15 -5.45 -8.14
CA LEU A 118 12.78 -4.06 -8.47
C LEU A 118 13.47 -3.03 -7.56
N LEU A 119 14.24 -3.48 -6.56
CA LEU A 119 14.92 -2.59 -5.62
C LEU A 119 15.82 -1.61 -6.36
N GLY A 120 15.64 -0.31 -6.09
CA GLY A 120 16.42 0.74 -6.74
C GLY A 120 15.94 1.17 -8.13
N LYS A 121 14.91 0.53 -8.66
CA LYS A 121 14.39 0.89 -9.99
C LYS A 121 13.58 2.19 -9.99
N ILE A 122 13.03 2.57 -8.84
CA ILE A 122 12.24 3.78 -8.70
C ILE A 122 13.01 4.79 -7.83
N LEU A 123 13.26 5.96 -8.41
CA LEU A 123 13.93 7.06 -7.71
C LEU A 123 12.86 8.02 -7.20
N THR A 124 12.74 8.10 -5.89
CA THR A 124 11.82 9.03 -5.22
C THR A 124 12.62 10.27 -4.81
N PRO A 125 12.16 11.48 -5.15
CA PRO A 125 12.84 12.70 -4.71
C PRO A 125 13.01 12.74 -3.19
N ILE A 126 14.17 13.22 -2.73
CA ILE A 126 14.50 13.27 -1.29
C ILE A 126 13.52 14.17 -0.52
N GLU A 127 12.95 15.15 -1.20
CA GLU A 127 11.95 16.06 -0.62
C GLU A 127 10.73 15.32 -0.09
N CYS A 128 10.37 14.20 -0.74
CA CYS A 128 9.26 13.36 -0.28
C CYS A 128 9.56 12.81 1.12
N LEU A 129 10.78 12.33 1.35
CA LEU A 129 11.18 11.82 2.67
C LEU A 129 11.17 12.93 3.72
N ILE A 130 11.70 14.10 3.37
CA ILE A 130 11.76 15.24 4.29
C ILE A 130 10.34 15.62 4.73
N GLN A 131 9.42 15.74 3.77
CA GLN A 131 8.02 16.10 4.07
C GLN A 131 7.32 15.05 4.92
N LEU A 132 7.58 13.76 4.66
CA LEU A 132 7.03 12.68 5.49
C LEU A 132 7.54 12.76 6.93
N GLN A 133 8.84 13.04 7.10
CA GLN A 133 9.43 13.18 8.44
C GLN A 133 8.84 14.37 9.19
N GLU A 134 8.61 15.48 8.50
CA GLU A 134 7.97 16.67 9.09
C GLU A 134 6.55 16.33 9.53
N ARG A 135 5.75 15.70 8.68
CA ARG A 135 4.38 15.30 9.01
C ARG A 135 4.36 14.32 10.19
N ALA A 136 5.28 13.35 10.23
CA ALA A 136 5.35 12.38 11.33
C ALA A 136 5.62 13.06 12.68
N ARG A 137 6.35 14.17 12.69
CA ARG A 137 6.60 14.91 13.94
C ARG A 137 5.31 15.53 14.50
N GLU A 138 4.36 15.88 13.64
CA GLU A 138 3.07 16.44 14.08
C GLU A 138 2.23 15.43 14.87
N TYR A 139 2.43 14.13 14.62
CA TYR A 139 1.70 13.05 15.29
C TYR A 139 2.43 12.47 16.49
N ARG A 140 3.67 12.89 16.77
CA ARG A 140 4.49 12.38 17.88
C ARG A 140 4.52 13.32 19.09
N CYS A 141 3.42 14.02 19.36
CA CYS A 141 3.32 14.91 20.51
C CYS A 141 3.06 14.14 21.80
#